data_5f457514309c36b1e5572bb1683715c8
#
_entry.id   5f457514309c36b1e5572bb1683715c8
#
_cell.length_a   1.000
_cell.length_b   1.000
_cell.length_c   1.000
_cell.angle_alpha   90.00
_cell.angle_beta   90.00
_cell.angle_gamma   90.00
#
_symmetry.space_group_name_H-M   'P 1'
#
loop_
_entity.id
_entity.type
_entity.pdbx_description
1 polymer ?
#
loop_
_entity_poly.entity_id
_entity_poly.type
_entity_poly.pdbx_seq_one_letter_code
_entity_poly.pdbx_strand_id
1 'polypeptide(L)'
;MIVITGGSGFIGSNLLSFLNDNKNKEILIVEELDTYQSKFDNLKDLEYLDCINKDTFIRDLNNNSSKYHNKISKIFHLGACSKTTESDRDYIMSTNLEYSKDLLKYSSNNNISLIYASSASVYGEATVFSEDPSNESYLNHYAESKLMFDNFYRENISKIHSQVVGLRYFNVFGPREY
;
A
#
# COMPACT_ATOMS: atom_id res chain seq x y z
N MET A 1 9.92 13.30 4.69
CA MET A 1 8.53 12.88 5.05
C MET A 1 8.30 11.46 4.59
N ILE A 2 7.71 10.64 5.44
CA ILE A 2 7.26 9.28 5.13
C ILE A 2 5.77 9.34 4.74
N VAL A 3 5.36 8.54 3.76
CA VAL A 3 3.94 8.38 3.41
C VAL A 3 3.49 6.97 3.78
N ILE A 4 2.33 6.84 4.40
CA ILE A 4 1.67 5.56 4.68
C ILE A 4 0.28 5.59 4.04
N THR A 5 0.06 4.83 2.98
CA THR A 5 -1.30 4.60 2.48
C THR A 5 -1.95 3.47 3.26
N GLY A 6 -3.24 3.58 3.56
CA GLY A 6 -3.90 2.63 4.46
C GLY A 6 -3.45 2.78 5.92
N GLY A 7 -3.03 3.99 6.32
CA GLY A 7 -2.44 4.24 7.64
C GLY A 7 -3.43 4.10 8.80
N SER A 8 -4.73 4.24 8.56
CA SER A 8 -5.77 4.02 9.58
C SER A 8 -6.16 2.54 9.75
N GLY A 9 -5.76 1.68 8.80
CA GLY A 9 -5.98 0.25 8.88
C GLY A 9 -5.11 -0.44 9.94
N PHE A 10 -5.37 -1.72 10.17
CA PHE A 10 -4.66 -2.52 11.18
C PHE A 10 -3.13 -2.46 11.02
N ILE A 11 -2.60 -2.87 9.86
CA ILE A 11 -1.14 -2.90 9.64
C ILE A 11 -0.56 -1.48 9.61
N GLY A 12 -1.25 -0.54 8.95
CA GLY A 12 -0.78 0.83 8.80
C GLY A 12 -0.65 1.58 10.12
N SER A 13 -1.64 1.43 11.01
CA SER A 13 -1.63 2.09 12.33
C SER A 13 -0.56 1.49 13.27
N ASN A 14 -0.29 0.19 13.18
CA ASN A 14 0.81 -0.43 13.92
C ASN A 14 2.18 0.06 13.40
N LEU A 15 2.34 0.20 12.08
CA LEU A 15 3.55 0.80 11.51
C LEU A 15 3.71 2.25 11.96
N LEU A 16 2.64 3.04 11.94
CA LEU A 16 2.67 4.42 12.41
C LEU A 16 3.07 4.51 13.88
N SER A 17 2.49 3.65 14.74
CA SER A 17 2.86 3.55 16.17
C SER A 17 4.35 3.25 16.33
N PHE A 18 4.87 2.25 15.64
CA PHE A 18 6.29 1.90 15.66
C PHE A 18 7.18 3.07 15.20
N LEU A 19 6.77 3.80 14.17
CA LEU A 19 7.52 4.96 13.69
C LEU A 19 7.51 6.10 14.70
N ASN A 20 6.39 6.33 15.40
CA ASN A 20 6.28 7.32 16.46
C ASN A 20 7.19 6.96 17.65
N ASP A 21 7.24 5.70 18.08
CA ASP A 21 8.13 5.23 19.14
C ASP A 21 9.61 5.48 18.77
N ASN A 22 9.94 5.42 17.48
CA ASN A 22 11.25 5.77 16.93
C ASN A 22 11.40 7.26 16.59
N LYS A 23 10.54 8.12 17.14
CA LYS A 23 10.57 9.61 17.03
C LYS A 23 10.36 10.14 15.61
N ASN A 24 9.82 9.34 14.69
CA ASN A 24 9.40 9.81 13.38
C ASN A 24 7.97 10.37 13.48
N LYS A 25 7.82 11.67 13.24
CA LYS A 25 6.54 12.37 13.26
C LYS A 25 6.20 13.01 11.90
N GLU A 26 7.18 13.14 11.00
CA GLU A 26 6.97 13.64 9.65
C GLU A 26 6.33 12.58 8.75
N ILE A 27 5.11 12.19 9.07
CA ILE A 27 4.38 11.12 8.42
C ILE A 27 3.07 11.68 7.84
N LEU A 28 2.83 11.41 6.56
CA LEU A 28 1.58 11.70 5.88
C LEU A 28 0.77 10.41 5.77
N ILE A 29 -0.46 10.44 6.27
CA ILE A 29 -1.42 9.35 6.11
C ILE A 29 -2.25 9.60 4.86
N VAL A 30 -2.44 8.54 4.06
CA VAL A 30 -3.28 8.57 2.87
C VAL A 30 -4.36 7.49 3.00
N GLU A 31 -5.63 7.92 2.95
CA GLU A 31 -6.78 7.06 3.22
C GLU A 31 -7.96 7.35 2.29
N GLU A 32 -8.91 6.43 2.27
CA GLU A 32 -10.23 6.66 1.72
C GLU A 32 -11.11 7.31 2.80
N LEU A 33 -11.27 8.64 2.72
CA LEU A 33 -11.90 9.44 3.79
C LEU A 33 -13.42 9.25 3.86
N ASP A 34 -14.05 8.72 2.82
CA ASP A 34 -15.50 8.53 2.74
C ASP A 34 -15.97 7.24 3.45
N THR A 35 -15.06 6.50 4.05
CA THR A 35 -15.35 5.25 4.76
C THR A 35 -15.41 5.44 6.28
N TYR A 36 -16.17 4.56 6.92
CA TYR A 36 -16.52 4.49 8.34
C TYR A 36 -15.54 5.16 9.31
N GLN A 37 -16.07 6.09 10.11
CA GLN A 37 -15.36 6.87 11.13
C GLN A 37 -14.58 6.01 12.15
N SER A 38 -15.00 4.75 12.36
CA SER A 38 -14.31 3.80 13.24
C SER A 38 -12.88 3.44 12.81
N LYS A 39 -12.56 3.53 11.51
CA LYS A 39 -11.17 3.33 11.06
C LYS A 39 -10.21 4.36 11.64
N PHE A 40 -10.67 5.59 11.88
CA PHE A 40 -9.84 6.65 12.43
C PHE A 40 -9.60 6.50 13.94
N ASP A 41 -10.30 5.60 14.61
CA ASP A 41 -10.04 5.28 16.00
C ASP A 41 -8.63 4.72 16.21
N ASN A 42 -8.09 4.05 15.22
CA ASN A 42 -6.71 3.56 15.20
C ASN A 42 -5.64 4.67 15.19
N LEU A 43 -6.01 5.89 14.84
CA LEU A 43 -5.08 7.03 14.74
C LEU A 43 -5.13 7.98 15.95
N LYS A 44 -6.10 7.82 16.88
CA LYS A 44 -6.40 8.78 17.95
C LYS A 44 -5.21 9.09 18.87
N ASP A 45 -4.35 8.14 19.11
CA ASP A 45 -3.20 8.20 20.00
C ASP A 45 -1.86 8.32 19.28
N LEU A 46 -1.89 8.57 17.97
CA LEU A 46 -0.71 8.57 17.11
C LEU A 46 -0.43 9.97 16.53
N GLU A 47 0.85 10.24 16.28
CA GLU A 47 1.31 11.52 15.74
C GLU A 47 1.60 11.42 14.25
N TYR A 48 1.04 12.31 13.46
CA TYR A 48 1.26 12.43 12.02
C TYR A 48 1.01 13.87 11.55
N LEU A 49 1.53 14.24 10.38
CA LEU A 49 1.41 15.61 9.86
C LEU A 49 0.01 15.93 9.36
N ASP A 50 -0.58 15.01 8.61
CA ASP A 50 -1.87 15.19 7.95
C ASP A 50 -2.43 13.82 7.53
N CYS A 51 -3.75 13.78 7.31
CA CYS A 51 -4.45 12.64 6.74
C CYS A 51 -5.26 13.12 5.53
N ILE A 52 -4.94 12.60 4.35
CA ILE A 52 -5.53 13.07 3.10
C ILE A 52 -6.19 11.95 2.32
N ASN A 53 -7.16 12.33 1.48
CA ASN A 53 -7.85 11.38 0.59
C ASN A 53 -6.90 10.82 -0.47
N LYS A 54 -7.01 9.51 -0.75
CA LYS A 54 -6.18 8.76 -1.70
C LYS A 54 -6.21 9.34 -3.12
N ASP A 55 -7.40 9.77 -3.61
CA ASP A 55 -7.54 10.30 -4.95
C ASP A 55 -6.95 11.72 -5.07
N THR A 56 -7.07 12.49 -4.00
CA THR A 56 -6.38 13.80 -3.89
C THR A 56 -4.87 13.60 -3.90
N PHE A 57 -4.37 12.61 -3.17
CA PHE A 57 -2.93 12.32 -3.12
C PHE A 57 -2.39 11.96 -4.50
N ILE A 58 -2.98 10.99 -5.22
CA ILE A 58 -2.54 10.61 -6.57
C ILE A 58 -2.60 11.78 -7.55
N ARG A 59 -3.68 12.57 -7.51
CA ARG A 59 -3.80 13.77 -8.35
C ARG A 59 -2.67 14.78 -8.05
N ASP A 60 -2.36 15.01 -6.78
CA ASP A 60 -1.29 15.91 -6.38
C ASP A 60 0.09 15.40 -6.79
N LEU A 61 0.34 14.08 -6.77
CA LEU A 61 1.58 13.49 -7.24
C LEU A 61 1.78 13.65 -8.75
N ASN A 62 0.72 13.53 -9.53
CA ASN A 62 0.74 13.66 -11.00
C ASN A 62 0.88 15.11 -11.48
N ASN A 63 0.66 16.09 -10.59
CA ASN A 63 0.88 17.49 -10.88
C ASN A 63 2.32 17.91 -10.54
N ASN A 64 3.07 18.42 -11.52
CA ASN A 64 4.45 18.91 -11.30
C ASN A 64 4.57 20.03 -10.24
N SER A 65 3.46 20.64 -9.84
CA SER A 65 3.37 21.65 -8.78
C SER A 65 2.95 21.06 -7.44
N SER A 66 3.04 19.75 -7.27
CA SER A 66 2.62 19.06 -6.04
C SER A 66 3.34 19.60 -4.80
N LYS A 67 2.58 19.87 -3.76
CA LYS A 67 3.11 20.27 -2.45
C LYS A 67 4.03 19.21 -1.81
N TYR A 68 4.02 17.98 -2.34
CA TYR A 68 4.81 16.84 -1.87
C TYR A 68 6.08 16.60 -2.69
N HIS A 69 6.24 17.30 -3.82
CA HIS A 69 7.42 17.15 -4.67
C HIS A 69 8.72 17.38 -3.89
N ASN A 70 9.69 16.48 -4.04
CA ASN A 70 10.97 16.47 -3.32
C ASN A 70 10.90 16.40 -1.79
N LYS A 71 9.73 16.14 -1.20
CA LYS A 71 9.56 16.01 0.25
C LYS A 71 9.38 14.58 0.71
N ILE A 72 8.90 13.71 -0.15
CA ILE A 72 8.68 12.30 0.16
C ILE A 72 10.02 11.55 0.05
N SER A 73 10.40 10.88 1.12
CA SER A 73 11.61 10.04 1.17
C SER A 73 11.28 8.55 1.04
N LYS A 74 10.10 8.14 1.48
CA LYS A 74 9.68 6.74 1.49
C LYS A 74 8.16 6.62 1.46
N ILE A 75 7.65 5.61 0.76
CA ILE A 75 6.23 5.27 0.74
C ILE A 75 6.05 3.84 1.25
N PHE A 76 5.21 3.68 2.28
CA PHE A 76 4.64 2.41 2.69
C PHE A 76 3.24 2.31 2.11
N HIS A 77 3.08 1.48 1.09
CA HIS A 77 1.82 1.30 0.41
C HIS A 77 1.09 0.08 0.98
N LEU A 78 0.24 0.32 1.97
CA LEU A 78 -0.54 -0.71 2.68
C LEU A 78 -2.04 -0.61 2.36
N GLY A 79 -2.47 0.50 1.77
CA GLY A 79 -3.87 0.73 1.39
C GLY A 79 -4.30 -0.16 0.24
N ALA A 80 -5.43 -0.85 0.41
CA ALA A 80 -6.08 -1.66 -0.60
C ALA A 80 -7.52 -1.98 -0.19
N CYS A 81 -8.38 -2.30 -1.15
CA CYS A 81 -9.59 -3.08 -0.86
C CYS A 81 -9.15 -4.51 -0.55
N SER A 82 -9.19 -4.90 0.72
CA SER A 82 -8.75 -6.22 1.21
C SER A 82 -9.90 -7.24 1.34
N LYS A 83 -11.13 -6.86 0.94
CA LYS A 83 -12.29 -7.76 0.99
C LYS A 83 -12.16 -8.85 -0.07
N THR A 84 -11.88 -10.07 0.36
CA THR A 84 -11.77 -11.24 -0.53
C THR A 84 -13.12 -11.66 -1.15
N THR A 85 -14.22 -11.16 -0.59
CA THR A 85 -15.60 -11.39 -1.04
C THR A 85 -16.13 -10.27 -1.95
N GLU A 86 -15.32 -9.25 -2.25
CA GLU A 86 -15.73 -8.19 -3.18
C GLU A 86 -15.89 -8.77 -4.60
N SER A 87 -17.05 -8.56 -5.18
CA SER A 87 -17.42 -9.08 -6.49
C SER A 87 -17.17 -8.07 -7.63
N ASP A 88 -17.05 -6.78 -7.31
CA ASP A 88 -16.74 -5.75 -8.30
C ASP A 88 -15.26 -5.78 -8.64
N ARG A 89 -14.93 -6.53 -9.70
CA ARG A 89 -13.56 -6.66 -10.18
C ARG A 89 -12.97 -5.34 -10.65
N ASP A 90 -13.75 -4.51 -11.33
CA ASP A 90 -13.25 -3.24 -11.88
C ASP A 90 -12.89 -2.27 -10.75
N TYR A 91 -13.70 -2.22 -9.70
CA TYR A 91 -13.38 -1.47 -8.48
C TYR A 91 -12.08 -1.97 -7.84
N ILE A 92 -11.91 -3.30 -7.67
CA ILE A 92 -10.67 -3.86 -7.11
C ILE A 92 -9.47 -3.54 -7.99
N MET A 93 -9.57 -3.72 -9.31
CA MET A 93 -8.46 -3.43 -10.21
C MET A 93 -8.07 -1.95 -10.20
N SER A 94 -9.03 -1.05 -10.21
CA SER A 94 -8.74 0.38 -10.13
C SER A 94 -8.09 0.76 -8.79
N THR A 95 -8.62 0.23 -7.68
CA THR A 95 -8.18 0.59 -6.32
C THR A 95 -6.85 -0.07 -5.93
N ASN A 96 -6.64 -1.34 -6.30
CA ASN A 96 -5.48 -2.09 -5.87
C ASN A 96 -4.36 -2.10 -6.92
N LEU A 97 -4.69 -2.32 -8.20
CA LEU A 97 -3.69 -2.49 -9.25
C LEU A 97 -3.27 -1.15 -9.84
N GLU A 98 -4.20 -0.37 -10.40
CA GLU A 98 -3.85 0.86 -11.11
C GLU A 98 -3.28 1.91 -10.16
N TYR A 99 -3.88 2.05 -8.98
CA TYR A 99 -3.36 2.93 -7.93
C TYR A 99 -1.91 2.56 -7.52
N SER A 100 -1.63 1.26 -7.35
CA SER A 100 -0.28 0.77 -7.02
C SER A 100 0.72 1.03 -8.14
N LYS A 101 0.30 0.87 -9.42
CA LYS A 101 1.13 1.18 -10.59
C LYS A 101 1.50 2.66 -10.65
N ASP A 102 0.57 3.56 -10.33
CA ASP A 102 0.84 4.99 -10.33
C ASP A 102 1.81 5.37 -9.21
N LEU A 103 1.66 4.80 -8.02
CA LEU A 103 2.63 4.98 -6.93
C LEU A 103 4.03 4.45 -7.31
N LEU A 104 4.11 3.29 -7.94
CA LEU A 104 5.38 2.72 -8.38
C LEU A 104 6.06 3.61 -9.42
N LYS A 105 5.32 4.08 -10.42
CA LYS A 105 5.84 5.02 -11.44
C LYS A 105 6.36 6.30 -10.80
N TYR A 106 5.57 6.90 -9.90
CA TYR A 106 5.98 8.12 -9.19
C TYR A 106 7.25 7.87 -8.35
N SER A 107 7.28 6.78 -7.59
CA SER A 107 8.43 6.41 -6.74
C SER A 107 9.69 6.21 -7.57
N SER A 108 9.59 5.48 -8.69
CA SER A 108 10.71 5.27 -9.60
C SER A 108 11.23 6.57 -10.20
N ASN A 109 10.34 7.42 -10.71
CA ASN A 109 10.71 8.68 -11.36
C ASN A 109 11.36 9.70 -10.39
N ASN A 110 11.09 9.57 -9.10
CA ASN A 110 11.59 10.50 -8.07
C ASN A 110 12.63 9.85 -7.13
N ASN A 111 13.08 8.63 -7.42
CA ASN A 111 14.03 7.86 -6.60
C ASN A 111 13.57 7.72 -5.13
N ILE A 112 12.27 7.45 -4.93
CA ILE A 112 11.65 7.26 -3.61
C ILE A 112 11.54 5.77 -3.34
N SER A 113 11.96 5.31 -2.15
CA SER A 113 11.78 3.91 -1.75
C SER A 113 10.30 3.57 -1.58
N LEU A 114 9.86 2.46 -2.16
CA LEU A 114 8.49 1.95 -2.07
C LEU A 114 8.49 0.57 -1.40
N ILE A 115 7.80 0.45 -0.27
CA ILE A 115 7.48 -0.83 0.36
C ILE A 115 5.98 -1.05 0.22
N TYR A 116 5.57 -2.13 -0.43
CA TYR A 116 4.15 -2.40 -0.65
C TYR A 116 3.67 -3.72 -0.05
N ALA A 117 2.41 -3.76 0.34
CA ALA A 117 1.75 -4.96 0.79
C ALA A 117 1.29 -5.81 -0.40
N SER A 118 2.02 -6.88 -0.69
CA SER A 118 1.49 -8.03 -1.39
C SER A 118 0.75 -8.93 -0.39
N SER A 119 0.42 -10.14 -0.74
CA SER A 119 -0.38 -11.04 0.11
C SER A 119 -0.01 -12.50 -0.14
N ALA A 120 -0.07 -13.33 0.89
CA ALA A 120 0.00 -14.78 0.73
C ALA A 120 -1.15 -15.37 -0.12
N SER A 121 -2.25 -14.62 -0.31
CA SER A 121 -3.34 -15.02 -1.20
C SER A 121 -2.90 -15.21 -2.67
N VAL A 122 -1.72 -14.70 -3.05
CA VAL A 122 -1.13 -14.90 -4.38
C VAL A 122 -0.60 -16.32 -4.61
N TYR A 123 -0.57 -17.15 -3.57
CA TYR A 123 -0.23 -18.56 -3.69
C TYR A 123 -1.44 -19.45 -4.04
N GLY A 124 -2.67 -18.92 -3.95
CA GLY A 124 -3.89 -19.67 -4.29
C GLY A 124 -4.00 -21.00 -3.56
N GLU A 125 -4.04 -22.10 -4.29
CA GLU A 125 -4.10 -23.48 -3.76
C GLU A 125 -2.72 -24.15 -3.63
N ALA A 126 -1.63 -23.41 -3.83
CA ALA A 126 -0.29 -23.99 -3.74
C ALA A 126 0.01 -24.50 -2.32
N THR A 127 0.77 -25.56 -2.25
CA THR A 127 1.25 -26.15 -0.98
C THR A 127 2.68 -25.70 -0.63
N VAL A 128 3.36 -25.03 -1.56
CA VAL A 128 4.70 -24.48 -1.40
C VAL A 128 4.60 -22.94 -1.44
N PHE A 129 5.02 -22.30 -0.38
CA PHE A 129 4.95 -20.85 -0.19
C PHE A 129 6.34 -20.23 -0.35
N SER A 130 6.86 -20.27 -1.57
CA SER A 130 8.11 -19.61 -1.95
C SER A 130 7.85 -18.54 -3.00
N GLU A 131 8.75 -17.57 -3.13
CA GLU A 131 8.63 -16.46 -4.07
C GLU A 131 8.91 -16.85 -5.53
N ASP A 132 8.85 -18.15 -5.84
CA ASP A 132 8.94 -18.67 -7.21
C ASP A 132 7.59 -18.46 -7.94
N PRO A 133 7.57 -17.77 -9.09
CA PRO A 133 6.35 -17.55 -9.87
C PRO A 133 5.58 -18.85 -10.24
N SER A 134 6.24 -20.00 -10.30
CA SER A 134 5.57 -21.29 -10.56
C SER A 134 4.61 -21.72 -9.44
N ASN A 135 4.73 -21.14 -8.24
CA ASN A 135 3.86 -21.40 -7.09
C ASN A 135 2.74 -20.37 -6.96
N GLU A 136 2.60 -19.45 -7.90
CA GLU A 136 1.66 -18.33 -7.81
C GLU A 136 0.38 -18.63 -8.60
N SER A 137 -0.74 -18.35 -7.95
CA SER A 137 -2.09 -18.39 -8.53
C SER A 137 -3.03 -17.51 -7.71
N TYR A 138 -4.30 -17.39 -8.11
CA TYR A 138 -5.28 -16.62 -7.35
C TYR A 138 -6.64 -17.30 -7.34
N LEU A 139 -7.42 -17.08 -6.27
CA LEU A 139 -8.75 -17.65 -6.07
C LEU A 139 -9.86 -16.59 -6.06
N ASN A 140 -9.50 -15.31 -6.02
CA ASN A 140 -10.45 -14.20 -5.99
C ASN A 140 -9.83 -12.93 -6.58
N HIS A 141 -10.65 -11.91 -6.82
CA HIS A 141 -10.21 -10.67 -7.46
C HIS A 141 -9.19 -9.87 -6.62
N TYR A 142 -9.24 -9.99 -5.29
CA TYR A 142 -8.23 -9.38 -4.43
C TYR A 142 -6.85 -10.02 -4.68
N ALA A 143 -6.76 -11.35 -4.63
CA ALA A 143 -5.51 -12.07 -4.90
C ALA A 143 -5.01 -11.82 -6.34
N GLU A 144 -5.93 -11.80 -7.32
CA GLU A 144 -5.65 -11.43 -8.71
C GLU A 144 -4.97 -10.06 -8.78
N SER A 145 -5.54 -9.04 -8.13
CA SER A 145 -5.00 -7.67 -8.14
C SER A 145 -3.60 -7.58 -7.57
N LYS A 146 -3.33 -8.32 -6.48
CA LYS A 146 -2.01 -8.37 -5.84
C LYS A 146 -0.98 -9.08 -6.72
N LEU A 147 -1.34 -10.22 -7.28
CA LEU A 147 -0.47 -10.97 -8.20
C LEU A 147 -0.18 -10.18 -9.48
N MET A 148 -1.17 -9.51 -10.05
CA MET A 148 -0.97 -8.66 -11.22
C MET A 148 -0.02 -7.50 -10.94
N PHE A 149 -0.04 -6.93 -9.74
CA PHE A 149 0.92 -5.89 -9.38
C PHE A 149 2.33 -6.45 -9.15
N ASP A 150 2.47 -7.62 -8.48
CA ASP A 150 3.75 -8.31 -8.34
C ASP A 150 4.37 -8.61 -9.72
N ASN A 151 3.55 -9.08 -10.69
CA ASN A 151 3.99 -9.34 -12.06
C ASN A 151 4.39 -8.05 -12.78
N PHE A 152 3.57 -7.00 -12.67
CA PHE A 152 3.89 -5.71 -13.27
C PHE A 152 5.22 -5.15 -12.75
N TYR A 153 5.50 -5.27 -11.46
CA TYR A 153 6.79 -4.88 -10.89
C TYR A 153 7.94 -5.71 -11.49
N ARG A 154 7.82 -7.03 -11.52
CA ARG A 154 8.84 -7.95 -12.07
C ARG A 154 9.15 -7.66 -13.55
N GLU A 155 8.13 -7.46 -14.37
CA GLU A 155 8.27 -7.15 -15.80
C GLU A 155 8.96 -5.80 -16.06
N ASN A 156 8.86 -4.88 -15.13
CA ASN A 156 9.41 -3.53 -15.26
C ASN A 156 10.66 -3.28 -14.40
N ILE A 157 11.18 -4.28 -13.69
CA ILE A 157 12.26 -4.12 -12.71
C ILE A 157 13.51 -3.44 -13.29
N SER A 158 13.84 -3.70 -14.55
CA SER A 158 14.98 -3.08 -15.24
C SER A 158 14.82 -1.58 -15.51
N LYS A 159 13.59 -1.07 -15.43
CA LYS A 159 13.24 0.34 -15.66
C LYS A 159 13.01 1.11 -14.36
N ILE A 160 13.02 0.41 -13.23
CA ILE A 160 12.76 1.00 -11.91
C ILE A 160 14.08 1.42 -11.29
N HIS A 161 14.18 2.70 -10.94
CA HIS A 161 15.41 3.30 -10.41
C HIS A 161 15.40 3.44 -8.89
N SER A 162 14.26 3.23 -8.24
CA SER A 162 14.13 3.29 -6.78
C SER A 162 14.20 1.89 -6.15
N GLN A 163 14.48 1.84 -4.85
CA GLN A 163 14.35 0.60 -4.09
C GLN A 163 12.86 0.25 -3.93
N VAL A 164 12.48 -0.96 -4.33
CA VAL A 164 11.11 -1.47 -4.18
C VAL A 164 11.13 -2.81 -3.48
N VAL A 165 10.25 -2.97 -2.48
CA VAL A 165 10.11 -4.22 -1.72
C VAL A 165 8.63 -4.58 -1.61
N GLY A 166 8.26 -5.77 -2.09
CA GLY A 166 6.94 -6.35 -1.89
C GLY A 166 6.95 -7.32 -0.71
N LEU A 167 6.03 -7.16 0.22
CA LEU A 167 5.90 -8.02 1.40
C LEU A 167 4.63 -8.87 1.27
N ARG A 168 4.77 -10.18 1.18
CA ARG A 168 3.66 -11.14 1.14
C ARG A 168 3.19 -11.43 2.56
N TYR A 169 2.26 -10.62 3.05
CA TYR A 169 1.67 -10.86 4.36
C TYR A 169 0.85 -12.15 4.36
N PHE A 170 1.15 -13.01 5.32
CA PHE A 170 0.28 -14.10 5.75
C PHE A 170 -0.75 -13.58 6.74
N ASN A 171 -1.39 -14.44 7.51
CA ASN A 171 -2.30 -14.01 8.56
C ASN A 171 -1.54 -13.21 9.61
N VAL A 172 -1.97 -11.99 9.81
CA VAL A 172 -1.42 -11.09 10.83
C VAL A 172 -2.43 -10.90 11.95
N PHE A 173 -1.97 -10.70 13.16
CA PHE A 173 -2.78 -10.46 14.35
C PHE A 173 -2.06 -9.48 15.27
N GLY A 174 -2.81 -8.76 16.10
CA GLY A 174 -2.20 -7.83 17.05
C GLY A 174 -3.14 -6.72 17.51
N PRO A 175 -2.62 -5.73 18.25
CA PRO A 175 -3.38 -4.55 18.65
C PRO A 175 -3.88 -3.79 17.42
N ARG A 176 -4.98 -3.04 17.57
CA ARG A 176 -5.63 -2.23 16.52
C ARG A 176 -6.29 -3.05 15.40
N GLU A 177 -6.49 -4.34 15.60
CA GLU A 177 -7.31 -5.20 14.74
C GLU A 177 -8.76 -5.11 15.20
N TYR A 178 -9.65 -4.41 14.43
CA TYR A 178 -11.07 -4.22 14.75
C TYR A 178 -11.95 -4.63 13.58
#